data_dd1fda500df3db1dd0218ba8454ba3f8
#
_entry.id   dd1fda500df3db1dd0218ba8454ba3f8
#
_cell.length_a   1.000
_cell.length_b   1.000
_cell.length_c   1.000
_cell.angle_alpha   90.00
_cell.angle_beta   90.00
_cell.angle_gamma   90.00
#
_symmetry.space_group_name_H-M   'P 1'
#
loop_
_entity.id
_entity.type
_entity.pdbx_description
1 polymer ?
#
loop_
_entity_poly.entity_id
_entity_poly.type
_entity_poly.pdbx_seq_one_letter_code
_entity_poly.pdbx_strand_id
1 'polypeptide(L)'
;MAQSSAQPLSIGNIVTTAFQLYKNRFKPYFLLALKAYFWLLVPVYGWAKFFALSALISRLVYGELVNQPETITSGTKYVNSKLWQFLVAAILLGLIALGAYIAFAIAIGIAVGFGGLVAYQVGNSALTGIAFIIGAIAFIAFFVGFLWILVRFYIYEVPLAIEDNIDSTSTISRSWQLTKGFVGRIMLISFVAVLITLPLLVLGQIISATLQSSLAVLIEQQSILSLPLVLFNLGLNFVLGAIQLPFTQAVKAVVYYDLRTRKEGLGLNLRDRNI
;
A
#
# COMPACT_ATOMS: atom_id res chain seq x y z
N MET A 1 31.59 -2.10 3.15
CA MET A 1 31.55 -3.06 2.05
C MET A 1 30.50 -2.58 1.05
N ALA A 2 30.92 -1.96 -0.03
CA ALA A 2 30.02 -1.52 -1.10
C ALA A 2 29.58 -2.77 -1.88
N GLN A 3 28.39 -3.28 -1.60
CA GLN A 3 27.78 -4.27 -2.49
C GLN A 3 27.47 -3.57 -3.80
N SER A 4 28.00 -4.13 -4.90
CA SER A 4 27.78 -3.64 -6.26
C SER A 4 26.28 -3.48 -6.52
N SER A 5 25.80 -2.26 -6.60
CA SER A 5 24.41 -1.86 -6.81
C SER A 5 23.79 -2.31 -8.15
N ALA A 6 24.49 -3.13 -8.90
CA ALA A 6 24.10 -3.62 -10.22
C ALA A 6 23.43 -5.02 -10.22
N GLN A 7 23.31 -5.69 -9.07
CA GLN A 7 22.73 -7.04 -9.02
C GLN A 7 21.29 -7.00 -8.47
N PRO A 8 20.40 -7.87 -9.01
CA PRO A 8 19.07 -8.06 -8.48
C PRO A 8 19.11 -8.44 -6.99
N LEU A 9 18.34 -7.72 -6.18
CA LEU A 9 18.36 -7.90 -4.72
C LEU A 9 17.65 -9.21 -4.32
N SER A 10 18.07 -9.85 -3.22
CA SER A 10 17.27 -10.91 -2.57
C SER A 10 16.06 -10.32 -1.85
N ILE A 11 15.06 -11.15 -1.48
CA ILE A 11 13.87 -10.68 -0.75
C ILE A 11 14.26 -10.03 0.59
N GLY A 12 15.17 -10.70 1.34
CA GLY A 12 15.68 -10.16 2.59
C GLY A 12 16.42 -8.83 2.41
N ASN A 13 17.25 -8.73 1.37
CA ASN A 13 18.00 -7.50 1.09
C ASN A 13 17.07 -6.33 0.74
N ILE A 14 15.95 -6.56 0.04
CA ILE A 14 14.96 -5.51 -0.25
C ILE A 14 14.42 -4.92 1.04
N VAL A 15 13.95 -5.77 1.96
CA VAL A 15 13.33 -5.32 3.20
C VAL A 15 14.37 -4.68 4.13
N THR A 16 15.57 -5.26 4.23
CA THR A 16 16.64 -4.72 5.06
C THR A 16 17.12 -3.36 4.54
N THR A 17 17.30 -3.23 3.22
CA THR A 17 17.69 -1.95 2.60
C THR A 17 16.61 -0.89 2.83
N ALA A 18 15.34 -1.23 2.60
CA ALA A 18 14.22 -0.32 2.87
C ALA A 18 14.18 0.14 4.33
N PHE A 19 14.38 -0.79 5.27
CA PHE A 19 14.42 -0.47 6.69
C PHE A 19 15.61 0.42 7.07
N GLN A 20 16.79 0.16 6.51
CA GLN A 20 17.97 0.99 6.75
C GLN A 20 17.78 2.42 6.23
N LEU A 21 17.28 2.58 4.99
CA LEU A 21 17.00 3.90 4.40
C LEU A 21 15.93 4.67 5.20
N TYR A 22 14.87 3.98 5.63
CA TYR A 22 13.87 4.54 6.53
C TYR A 22 14.46 5.00 7.85
N LYS A 23 15.25 4.13 8.52
CA LYS A 23 15.86 4.43 9.83
C LYS A 23 16.85 5.60 9.74
N ASN A 24 17.68 5.64 8.71
CA ASN A 24 18.70 6.66 8.52
C ASN A 24 18.09 8.07 8.36
N ARG A 25 16.88 8.14 7.79
CA ARG A 25 16.16 9.40 7.60
C ARG A 25 14.77 9.40 8.26
N PHE A 26 14.67 8.78 9.42
CA PHE A 26 13.40 8.63 10.14
C PHE A 26 12.70 9.97 10.36
N LYS A 27 13.38 10.93 10.98
CA LYS A 27 12.79 12.24 11.34
C LYS A 27 12.19 12.99 10.14
N PRO A 28 12.93 13.26 9.04
CA PRO A 28 12.37 13.96 7.89
C PRO A 28 11.23 13.19 7.22
N TYR A 29 11.33 11.85 7.11
CA TYR A 29 10.26 11.05 6.50
C TYR A 29 9.01 10.96 7.39
N PHE A 30 9.18 10.86 8.71
CA PHE A 30 8.09 10.92 9.67
C PHE A 30 7.34 12.26 9.59
N LEU A 31 8.05 13.39 9.61
CA LEU A 31 7.43 14.71 9.52
C LEU A 31 6.71 14.92 8.18
N LEU A 32 7.27 14.39 7.09
CA LEU A 32 6.63 14.44 5.78
C LEU A 32 5.35 13.60 5.74
N ALA A 33 5.38 12.40 6.31
CA ALA A 33 4.21 11.53 6.44
C ALA A 33 3.15 12.13 7.35
N LEU A 34 3.55 12.69 8.49
CA LEU A 34 2.62 13.35 9.41
C LEU A 34 1.92 14.54 8.71
N LYS A 35 2.67 15.35 7.97
CA LYS A 35 2.11 16.40 7.12
C LYS A 35 1.12 15.86 6.09
N ALA A 36 1.42 14.71 5.48
CA ALA A 36 0.51 14.07 4.54
C ALA A 36 -0.81 13.67 5.23
N TYR A 37 -0.74 13.08 6.42
CA TYR A 37 -1.94 12.70 7.18
C TYR A 37 -2.79 13.92 7.58
N PHE A 38 -2.20 15.05 7.95
CA PHE A 38 -2.96 16.27 8.23
C PHE A 38 -3.73 16.79 7.01
N TRP A 39 -3.20 16.58 5.80
CA TRP A 39 -3.92 16.94 4.58
C TRP A 39 -5.19 16.12 4.36
N LEU A 40 -5.32 14.91 4.92
CA LEU A 40 -6.56 14.12 4.81
C LEU A 40 -7.79 14.82 5.42
N LEU A 41 -7.60 15.79 6.31
CA LEU A 41 -8.67 16.58 6.89
C LEU A 41 -9.31 17.55 5.88
N VAL A 42 -8.63 17.83 4.77
CA VAL A 42 -9.14 18.69 3.69
C VAL A 42 -9.66 17.83 2.55
N PRO A 43 -10.98 17.78 2.31
CA PRO A 43 -11.55 16.93 1.25
C PRO A 43 -10.96 17.24 -0.14
N VAL A 44 -10.87 16.24 -0.96
CA VAL A 44 -10.42 16.26 -2.36
C VAL A 44 -8.99 16.77 -2.55
N TYR A 45 -8.74 18.05 -2.32
CA TYR A 45 -7.40 18.64 -2.46
C TYR A 45 -6.39 18.02 -1.48
N GLY A 46 -6.80 17.83 -0.25
CA GLY A 46 -5.95 17.20 0.77
C GLY A 46 -5.69 15.73 0.49
N TRP A 47 -6.66 15.01 -0.08
CA TRP A 47 -6.43 13.63 -0.53
C TRP A 47 -5.40 13.56 -1.64
N ALA A 48 -5.47 14.48 -2.62
CA ALA A 48 -4.44 14.62 -3.64
C ALA A 48 -3.05 14.88 -3.02
N LYS A 49 -2.99 15.78 -2.02
CA LYS A 49 -1.75 16.07 -1.26
C LYS A 49 -1.24 14.86 -0.50
N PHE A 50 -2.11 14.07 0.13
CA PHE A 50 -1.73 12.85 0.83
C PHE A 50 -1.04 11.87 -0.12
N PHE A 51 -1.64 11.55 -1.26
CA PHE A 51 -1.05 10.63 -2.24
C PHE A 51 0.26 11.16 -2.80
N ALA A 52 0.33 12.44 -3.15
CA ALA A 52 1.53 13.07 -3.69
C ALA A 52 2.68 13.07 -2.67
N LEU A 53 2.43 13.45 -1.41
CA LEU A 53 3.45 13.47 -0.35
C LEU A 53 3.87 12.05 0.07
N SER A 54 2.97 11.09 0.03
CA SER A 54 3.30 9.68 0.24
C SER A 54 4.25 9.17 -0.84
N ALA A 55 3.94 9.43 -2.11
CA ALA A 55 4.78 9.05 -3.24
C ALA A 55 6.12 9.81 -3.27
N LEU A 56 6.18 11.04 -2.73
CA LEU A 56 7.43 11.79 -2.54
C LEU A 56 8.43 11.00 -1.70
N ILE A 57 7.99 10.31 -0.65
CA ILE A 57 8.89 9.49 0.18
C ILE A 57 9.55 8.40 -0.68
N SER A 58 8.78 7.71 -1.55
CA SER A 58 9.34 6.72 -2.47
C SER A 58 10.35 7.35 -3.45
N ARG A 59 10.08 8.56 -3.96
CA ARG A 59 10.99 9.30 -4.83
C ARG A 59 12.32 9.61 -4.13
N LEU A 60 12.27 10.12 -2.90
CA LEU A 60 13.46 10.45 -2.11
C LEU A 60 14.29 9.20 -1.80
N VAL A 61 13.65 8.10 -1.40
CA VAL A 61 14.31 6.81 -1.16
C VAL A 61 14.94 6.27 -2.44
N TYR A 62 14.24 6.37 -3.56
CA TYR A 62 14.79 5.94 -4.86
C TYR A 62 16.02 6.76 -5.26
N GLY A 63 15.99 8.07 -5.05
CA GLY A 63 17.15 8.94 -5.29
C GLY A 63 18.38 8.52 -4.49
N GLU A 64 18.20 8.11 -3.23
CA GLU A 64 19.29 7.56 -2.40
C GLU A 64 19.83 6.23 -2.94
N LEU A 65 18.93 5.34 -3.42
CA LEU A 65 19.32 4.04 -4.00
C LEU A 65 20.18 4.19 -5.25
N VAL A 66 19.91 5.19 -6.07
CA VAL A 66 20.64 5.43 -7.33
C VAL A 66 21.78 6.45 -7.19
N ASN A 67 22.17 6.79 -5.95
CA ASN A 67 23.20 7.81 -5.63
C ASN A 67 22.91 9.20 -6.24
N GLN A 68 21.66 9.56 -6.37
CA GLN A 68 21.19 10.88 -6.82
C GLN A 68 20.20 11.46 -5.80
N PRO A 69 20.67 11.78 -4.58
CA PRO A 69 19.79 12.26 -3.53
C PRO A 69 19.19 13.62 -3.90
N GLU A 70 17.89 13.73 -3.68
CA GLU A 70 17.12 14.96 -3.93
C GLU A 70 16.71 15.61 -2.61
N THR A 71 16.54 16.94 -2.63
CA THR A 71 16.01 17.67 -1.46
C THR A 71 14.49 17.50 -1.36
N ILE A 72 13.95 17.53 -0.14
CA ILE A 72 12.50 17.49 0.09
C ILE A 72 11.79 18.62 -0.67
N THR A 73 12.42 19.81 -0.75
CA THR A 73 11.83 20.98 -1.44
C THR A 73 11.70 20.73 -2.94
N SER A 74 12.75 20.23 -3.59
CA SER A 74 12.73 19.89 -5.02
C SER A 74 11.71 18.81 -5.32
N GLY A 75 11.77 17.70 -4.59
CA GLY A 75 10.82 16.60 -4.75
C GLY A 75 9.36 17.02 -4.49
N THR A 76 9.12 17.89 -3.50
CA THR A 76 7.78 18.44 -3.25
C THR A 76 7.27 19.28 -4.44
N LYS A 77 8.13 20.08 -5.05
CA LYS A 77 7.78 20.85 -6.26
C LYS A 77 7.37 19.91 -7.39
N TYR A 78 8.11 18.84 -7.61
CA TYR A 78 7.82 17.85 -8.63
C TYR A 78 6.47 17.14 -8.40
N VAL A 79 6.24 16.56 -7.21
CA VAL A 79 4.98 15.84 -6.96
C VAL A 79 3.77 16.78 -6.94
N ASN A 80 3.97 18.06 -6.56
CA ASN A 80 2.90 19.05 -6.63
C ASN A 80 2.52 19.42 -8.07
N SER A 81 3.43 19.38 -9.03
CA SER A 81 3.10 19.61 -10.45
C SER A 81 2.22 18.51 -11.03
N LYS A 82 2.28 17.30 -10.44
CA LYS A 82 1.48 16.13 -10.81
C LYS A 82 0.36 15.81 -9.81
N LEU A 83 0.00 16.75 -8.94
CA LEU A 83 -0.89 16.55 -7.78
C LEU A 83 -2.19 15.81 -8.14
N TRP A 84 -2.90 16.31 -9.14
CA TRP A 84 -4.17 15.73 -9.58
C TRP A 84 -4.00 14.35 -10.24
N GLN A 85 -2.85 14.11 -10.85
CA GLN A 85 -2.56 12.81 -11.44
C GLN A 85 -2.43 11.71 -10.38
N PHE A 86 -1.88 12.01 -9.20
CA PHE A 86 -1.86 11.07 -8.07
C PHE A 86 -3.27 10.74 -7.58
N LEU A 87 -4.14 11.74 -7.45
CA LEU A 87 -5.53 11.52 -7.05
C LEU A 87 -6.30 10.68 -8.08
N VAL A 88 -6.18 11.04 -9.36
CA VAL A 88 -6.84 10.30 -10.46
C VAL A 88 -6.33 8.86 -10.51
N ALA A 89 -5.03 8.62 -10.39
CA ALA A 89 -4.47 7.26 -10.36
C ALA A 89 -5.01 6.46 -9.16
N ALA A 90 -5.12 7.07 -7.97
CA ALA A 90 -5.69 6.43 -6.79
C ALA A 90 -7.19 6.11 -6.97
N ILE A 91 -7.97 7.02 -7.56
CA ILE A 91 -9.40 6.79 -7.87
C ILE A 91 -9.55 5.65 -8.89
N LEU A 92 -8.79 5.67 -9.98
CA LEU A 92 -8.82 4.60 -10.99
C LEU A 92 -8.49 3.24 -10.39
N LEU A 93 -7.47 3.19 -9.54
CA LEU A 93 -7.11 1.97 -8.82
C LEU A 93 -8.22 1.52 -7.87
N GLY A 94 -8.84 2.46 -7.14
CA GLY A 94 -10.00 2.19 -6.29
C GLY A 94 -11.18 1.62 -7.07
N LEU A 95 -11.46 2.15 -8.27
CA LEU A 95 -12.52 1.64 -9.16
C LEU A 95 -12.19 0.24 -9.68
N ILE A 96 -10.93 -0.04 -10.04
CA ILE A 96 -10.49 -1.39 -10.45
C ILE A 96 -10.66 -2.37 -9.29
N ALA A 97 -10.23 -2.01 -8.09
CA ALA A 97 -10.38 -2.85 -6.90
C ALA A 97 -11.84 -3.08 -6.53
N LEU A 98 -12.68 -2.04 -6.59
CA LEU A 98 -14.12 -2.12 -6.35
C LEU A 98 -14.81 -3.01 -7.38
N GLY A 99 -14.50 -2.85 -8.67
CA GLY A 99 -15.03 -3.69 -9.75
C GLY A 99 -14.65 -5.16 -9.56
N ALA A 100 -13.40 -5.44 -9.21
CA ALA A 100 -12.95 -6.78 -8.89
C ALA A 100 -13.67 -7.35 -7.66
N TYR A 101 -13.85 -6.57 -6.62
CA TYR A 101 -14.60 -6.96 -5.42
C TYR A 101 -16.07 -7.28 -5.73
N ILE A 102 -16.77 -6.42 -6.48
CA ILE A 102 -18.17 -6.61 -6.85
C ILE A 102 -18.33 -7.85 -7.73
N ALA A 103 -17.54 -7.98 -8.80
CA ALA A 103 -17.60 -9.14 -9.71
C ALA A 103 -17.46 -10.45 -8.94
N PHE A 104 -16.71 -10.42 -7.93
CA PHE A 104 -16.38 -11.55 -7.10
C PHE A 104 -17.41 -11.84 -6.01
N ALA A 105 -17.92 -10.80 -5.33
CA ALA A 105 -19.04 -10.94 -4.40
C ALA A 105 -20.27 -11.56 -5.11
N ILE A 106 -20.50 -11.14 -6.36
CA ILE A 106 -21.57 -11.72 -7.21
C ILE A 106 -21.26 -13.21 -7.51
N ALA A 107 -20.03 -13.54 -7.92
CA ALA A 107 -19.68 -14.92 -8.25
C ALA A 107 -19.83 -15.85 -7.05
N ILE A 108 -19.39 -15.43 -5.86
CA ILE A 108 -19.61 -16.20 -4.62
C ILE A 108 -21.09 -16.27 -4.26
N GLY A 109 -21.81 -15.13 -4.31
CA GLY A 109 -23.23 -15.09 -3.99
C GLY A 109 -24.04 -16.08 -4.84
N ILE A 110 -23.74 -16.17 -6.14
CA ILE A 110 -24.34 -17.14 -7.05
C ILE A 110 -23.94 -18.57 -6.66
N ALA A 111 -22.65 -18.84 -6.45
CA ALA A 111 -22.16 -20.20 -6.15
C ALA A 111 -22.72 -20.73 -4.82
N VAL A 112 -22.69 -19.92 -3.76
CA VAL A 112 -23.15 -20.30 -2.42
C VAL A 112 -24.69 -20.29 -2.36
N GLY A 113 -25.33 -19.27 -2.95
CA GLY A 113 -26.80 -19.14 -2.95
C GLY A 113 -27.47 -20.26 -3.74
N PHE A 114 -26.98 -20.55 -4.94
CA PHE A 114 -27.52 -21.66 -5.75
C PHE A 114 -27.28 -23.03 -5.10
N GLY A 115 -26.08 -23.29 -4.60
CA GLY A 115 -25.74 -24.52 -3.89
C GLY A 115 -26.57 -24.70 -2.62
N GLY A 116 -26.79 -23.63 -1.85
CA GLY A 116 -27.62 -23.64 -0.66
C GLY A 116 -29.10 -23.88 -0.94
N LEU A 117 -29.65 -23.29 -2.00
CA LEU A 117 -31.04 -23.53 -2.44
C LEU A 117 -31.26 -24.98 -2.87
N VAL A 118 -30.34 -25.54 -3.66
CA VAL A 118 -30.41 -26.95 -4.07
C VAL A 118 -30.34 -27.88 -2.86
N ALA A 119 -29.43 -27.64 -1.94
CA ALA A 119 -29.26 -28.41 -0.73
C ALA A 119 -30.51 -28.37 0.18
N TYR A 120 -31.12 -27.18 0.31
CA TYR A 120 -32.34 -26.97 1.08
C TYR A 120 -33.55 -27.73 0.48
N GLN A 121 -33.75 -27.63 -0.85
CA GLN A 121 -34.88 -28.29 -1.53
C GLN A 121 -34.79 -29.82 -1.51
N VAL A 122 -33.58 -30.37 -1.59
CA VAL A 122 -33.35 -31.82 -1.58
C VAL A 122 -33.40 -32.40 -0.16
N GLY A 123 -33.28 -31.55 0.89
CA GLY A 123 -33.32 -31.97 2.30
C GLY A 123 -32.15 -32.89 2.71
N ASN A 124 -31.05 -32.87 1.96
CA ASN A 124 -29.93 -33.79 2.15
C ASN A 124 -28.74 -33.06 2.80
N SER A 125 -28.41 -33.43 4.04
CA SER A 125 -27.33 -32.85 4.82
C SER A 125 -25.95 -33.03 4.15
N ALA A 126 -25.75 -34.10 3.40
CA ALA A 126 -24.48 -34.30 2.66
C ALA A 126 -24.31 -33.28 1.52
N LEU A 127 -25.40 -32.97 0.78
CA LEU A 127 -25.38 -31.96 -0.26
C LEU A 127 -25.12 -30.54 0.31
N THR A 128 -25.68 -30.26 1.50
CA THR A 128 -25.40 -29.02 2.22
C THR A 128 -23.92 -28.90 2.59
N GLY A 129 -23.30 -29.97 3.08
CA GLY A 129 -21.87 -30.04 3.37
C GLY A 129 -21.00 -29.81 2.13
N ILE A 130 -21.37 -30.45 1.00
CA ILE A 130 -20.66 -30.26 -0.28
C ILE A 130 -20.76 -28.79 -0.77
N ALA A 131 -21.95 -28.19 -0.70
CA ALA A 131 -22.14 -26.78 -1.08
C ALA A 131 -21.30 -25.85 -0.23
N PHE A 132 -21.18 -26.12 1.07
CA PHE A 132 -20.29 -25.34 1.97
C PHE A 132 -18.80 -25.47 1.61
N ILE A 133 -18.34 -26.69 1.28
CA ILE A 133 -16.95 -26.93 0.85
C ILE A 133 -16.66 -26.19 -0.46
N ILE A 134 -17.57 -26.27 -1.44
CA ILE A 134 -17.43 -25.54 -2.71
C ILE A 134 -17.36 -24.03 -2.46
N GLY A 135 -18.24 -23.51 -1.59
CA GLY A 135 -18.20 -22.09 -1.20
C GLY A 135 -16.88 -21.67 -0.55
N ALA A 136 -16.34 -22.50 0.34
CA ALA A 136 -15.06 -22.25 0.99
C ALA A 136 -13.90 -22.26 -0.02
N ILE A 137 -13.86 -23.21 -0.95
CA ILE A 137 -12.86 -23.26 -2.03
C ILE A 137 -12.98 -22.02 -2.94
N ALA A 138 -14.20 -21.66 -3.34
CA ALA A 138 -14.46 -20.47 -4.13
C ALA A 138 -13.99 -19.20 -3.40
N PHE A 139 -14.24 -19.09 -2.09
CA PHE A 139 -13.77 -17.99 -1.27
C PHE A 139 -12.25 -17.91 -1.22
N ILE A 140 -11.54 -19.03 -1.02
CA ILE A 140 -10.07 -19.07 -1.02
C ILE A 140 -9.52 -18.67 -2.40
N ALA A 141 -10.05 -19.22 -3.47
CA ALA A 141 -9.64 -18.90 -4.83
C ALA A 141 -9.79 -17.40 -5.14
N PHE A 142 -10.88 -16.84 -4.65
CA PHE A 142 -11.11 -15.40 -4.73
C PHE A 142 -10.09 -14.59 -3.95
N PHE A 143 -9.93 -14.88 -2.70
CA PHE A 143 -9.02 -14.14 -1.85
C PHE A 143 -7.61 -14.12 -2.46
N VAL A 144 -7.16 -15.25 -2.98
CA VAL A 144 -5.88 -15.35 -3.70
C VAL A 144 -5.88 -14.51 -4.98
N GLY A 145 -6.95 -14.57 -5.78
CA GLY A 145 -7.09 -13.77 -7.00
C GLY A 145 -7.14 -12.26 -6.70
N PHE A 146 -7.85 -11.85 -5.66
CA PHE A 146 -7.92 -10.47 -5.22
C PHE A 146 -6.54 -9.94 -4.73
N LEU A 147 -5.85 -10.73 -3.91
CA LEU A 147 -4.47 -10.40 -3.51
C LEU A 147 -3.53 -10.30 -4.72
N TRP A 148 -3.69 -11.18 -5.71
CA TRP A 148 -2.92 -11.12 -6.94
C TRP A 148 -3.14 -9.80 -7.69
N ILE A 149 -4.37 -9.32 -7.80
CA ILE A 149 -4.70 -8.02 -8.42
C ILE A 149 -4.06 -6.88 -7.61
N LEU A 150 -4.20 -6.87 -6.28
CA LEU A 150 -3.62 -5.83 -5.43
C LEU A 150 -2.10 -5.74 -5.57
N VAL A 151 -1.42 -6.88 -5.64
CA VAL A 151 0.03 -6.94 -5.81
C VAL A 151 0.47 -6.43 -7.20
N ARG A 152 -0.35 -6.62 -8.24
CA ARG A 152 -0.08 -6.09 -9.58
C ARG A 152 0.01 -4.56 -9.60
N PHE A 153 -0.69 -3.91 -8.69
CA PHE A 153 -0.72 -2.46 -8.55
C PHE A 153 0.04 -1.94 -7.33
N TYR A 154 0.83 -2.80 -6.68
CA TYR A 154 1.52 -2.46 -5.43
C TYR A 154 2.39 -1.21 -5.51
N ILE A 155 3.01 -0.97 -6.66
CA ILE A 155 3.95 0.15 -6.88
C ILE A 155 3.37 1.26 -7.77
N TYR A 156 2.04 1.34 -7.97
CA TYR A 156 1.42 2.24 -8.97
C TYR A 156 1.81 3.71 -8.83
N GLU A 157 1.99 4.21 -7.62
CA GLU A 157 2.34 5.62 -7.40
C GLU A 157 3.84 5.92 -7.64
N VAL A 158 4.69 4.89 -7.60
CA VAL A 158 6.16 5.04 -7.66
C VAL A 158 6.64 5.52 -9.04
N PRO A 159 6.20 4.93 -10.17
CA PRO A 159 6.55 5.44 -11.50
C PRO A 159 6.12 6.90 -11.69
N LEU A 160 4.91 7.26 -11.23
CA LEU A 160 4.40 8.63 -11.35
C LEU A 160 5.25 9.65 -10.58
N ALA A 161 5.84 9.24 -9.45
CA ALA A 161 6.72 10.07 -8.65
C ALA A 161 8.15 10.18 -9.22
N ILE A 162 8.60 9.22 -10.05
CA ILE A 162 9.99 9.11 -10.47
C ILE A 162 10.18 9.42 -11.96
N GLU A 163 9.28 8.92 -12.81
CA GLU A 163 9.41 9.03 -14.27
C GLU A 163 8.72 10.31 -14.78
N ASP A 164 9.39 11.05 -15.69
CA ASP A 164 8.91 12.38 -16.12
C ASP A 164 7.67 12.30 -17.02
N ASN A 165 7.64 11.37 -17.98
CA ASN A 165 6.63 11.26 -19.02
C ASN A 165 5.52 10.25 -18.67
N ILE A 166 5.12 10.17 -17.39
CA ILE A 166 4.08 9.28 -16.91
C ILE A 166 2.91 10.08 -16.33
N ASP A 167 1.71 9.70 -16.73
CA ASP A 167 0.43 10.22 -16.26
C ASP A 167 -0.34 9.21 -15.39
N SER A 168 -1.57 9.55 -14.99
CA SER A 168 -2.42 8.72 -14.11
C SER A 168 -2.74 7.35 -14.68
N THR A 169 -2.89 7.20 -16.01
CA THR A 169 -3.26 5.94 -16.65
C THR A 169 -2.04 5.10 -16.98
N SER A 170 -0.99 5.74 -17.48
CA SER A 170 0.27 5.08 -17.83
C SER A 170 0.99 4.53 -16.61
N THR A 171 0.88 5.18 -15.44
CA THR A 171 1.48 4.65 -14.19
C THR A 171 0.84 3.33 -13.76
N ILE A 172 -0.48 3.16 -13.96
CA ILE A 172 -1.19 1.89 -13.68
C ILE A 172 -0.70 0.79 -14.63
N SER A 173 -0.63 1.09 -15.93
CA SER A 173 -0.08 0.17 -16.94
C SER A 173 1.38 -0.17 -16.65
N ARG A 174 2.18 0.81 -16.25
CA ARG A 174 3.59 0.66 -15.89
C ARG A 174 3.77 -0.27 -14.69
N SER A 175 2.97 -0.09 -13.62
CA SER A 175 2.95 -1.00 -12.48
C SER A 175 2.62 -2.43 -12.91
N TRP A 176 1.58 -2.60 -13.74
CA TRP A 176 1.19 -3.90 -14.28
C TRP A 176 2.31 -4.57 -15.07
N GLN A 177 3.00 -3.83 -15.93
CA GLN A 177 4.10 -4.35 -16.75
C GLN A 177 5.29 -4.75 -15.87
N LEU A 178 5.72 -3.90 -14.92
CA LEU A 178 6.87 -4.15 -14.06
C LEU A 178 6.63 -5.35 -13.12
N THR A 179 5.44 -5.52 -12.59
CA THR A 179 5.11 -6.61 -11.67
C THR A 179 4.83 -7.95 -12.34
N LYS A 180 4.64 -7.98 -13.69
CA LYS A 180 4.40 -9.22 -14.46
C LYS A 180 5.56 -10.21 -14.28
N GLY A 181 5.25 -11.42 -13.83
CA GLY A 181 6.22 -12.48 -13.56
C GLY A 181 6.84 -12.45 -12.15
N PHE A 182 6.58 -11.41 -11.34
CA PHE A 182 7.17 -11.25 -10.02
C PHE A 182 6.14 -11.17 -8.88
N VAL A 183 4.87 -11.49 -9.14
CA VAL A 183 3.78 -11.34 -8.16
C VAL A 183 4.06 -12.10 -6.87
N GLY A 184 4.41 -13.40 -6.92
CA GLY A 184 4.72 -14.19 -5.73
C GLY A 184 5.88 -13.61 -4.91
N ARG A 185 6.89 -13.07 -5.61
CA ARG A 185 8.02 -12.40 -4.97
C ARG A 185 7.59 -11.12 -4.24
N ILE A 186 6.78 -10.27 -4.88
CA ILE A 186 6.25 -9.03 -4.28
C ILE A 186 5.34 -9.37 -3.11
N MET A 187 4.50 -10.41 -3.22
CA MET A 187 3.68 -10.90 -2.10
C MET A 187 4.54 -11.25 -0.89
N LEU A 188 5.61 -12.01 -1.07
CA LEU A 188 6.52 -12.36 0.03
C LEU A 188 7.20 -11.12 0.64
N ILE A 189 7.66 -10.17 -0.19
CA ILE A 189 8.25 -8.92 0.29
C ILE A 189 7.23 -8.13 1.11
N SER A 190 6.01 -7.98 0.59
CA SER A 190 4.92 -7.27 1.28
C SER A 190 4.53 -7.97 2.58
N PHE A 191 4.47 -9.30 2.58
CA PHE A 191 4.19 -10.10 3.78
C PHE A 191 5.25 -9.88 4.86
N VAL A 192 6.54 -9.96 4.52
CA VAL A 192 7.63 -9.69 5.47
C VAL A 192 7.58 -8.25 5.99
N ALA A 193 7.29 -7.27 5.10
CA ALA A 193 7.14 -5.88 5.50
C ALA A 193 5.97 -5.68 6.50
N VAL A 194 4.83 -6.36 6.27
CA VAL A 194 3.69 -6.37 7.19
C VAL A 194 4.07 -6.99 8.53
N LEU A 195 4.80 -8.12 8.55
CA LEU A 195 5.25 -8.74 9.79
C LEU A 195 6.12 -7.80 10.64
N ILE A 196 6.98 -7.00 10.01
CA ILE A 196 7.82 -6.02 10.71
C ILE A 196 6.97 -4.91 11.33
N THR A 197 5.91 -4.47 10.65
CA THR A 197 5.03 -3.41 11.14
C THR A 197 3.91 -3.93 12.05
N LEU A 198 3.68 -5.25 12.08
CA LEU A 198 2.60 -5.90 12.81
C LEU A 198 2.55 -5.54 14.30
N PRO A 199 3.67 -5.53 15.07
CA PRO A 199 3.64 -5.15 16.48
C PRO A 199 3.10 -3.73 16.69
N LEU A 200 3.50 -2.77 15.83
CA LEU A 200 3.01 -1.40 15.88
C LEU A 200 1.52 -1.32 15.57
N LEU A 201 1.08 -2.07 14.55
CA LEU A 201 -0.34 -2.13 14.14
C LEU A 201 -1.21 -2.71 15.26
N VAL A 202 -0.79 -3.84 15.85
CA VAL A 202 -1.55 -4.50 16.94
C VAL A 202 -1.65 -3.60 18.16
N LEU A 203 -0.55 -3.01 18.59
CA LEU A 203 -0.55 -2.06 19.72
C LEU A 203 -1.45 -0.86 19.43
N GLY A 204 -1.36 -0.30 18.23
CA GLY A 204 -2.22 0.80 17.81
C GLY A 204 -3.70 0.44 17.81
N GLN A 205 -4.06 -0.76 17.34
CA GLN A 205 -5.46 -1.25 17.36
C GLN A 205 -5.98 -1.48 18.77
N ILE A 206 -5.17 -2.04 19.67
CA ILE A 206 -5.55 -2.23 21.07
C ILE A 206 -5.84 -0.88 21.73
N ILE A 207 -4.95 0.11 21.58
CA ILE A 207 -5.14 1.44 22.14
C ILE A 207 -6.38 2.11 21.55
N SER A 208 -6.53 2.08 20.21
CA SER A 208 -7.69 2.67 19.53
C SER A 208 -9.01 2.00 19.92
N ALA A 209 -9.05 0.69 20.09
CA ALA A 209 -10.24 -0.04 20.52
C ALA A 209 -10.65 0.34 21.96
N THR A 210 -9.68 0.46 22.87
CA THR A 210 -9.92 0.91 24.25
C THR A 210 -10.44 2.33 24.28
N LEU A 211 -9.88 3.24 23.47
CA LEU A 211 -10.36 4.62 23.36
C LEU A 211 -11.77 4.69 22.77
N GLN A 212 -12.08 3.86 21.76
CA GLN A 212 -13.41 3.81 21.14
C GLN A 212 -14.49 3.29 22.10
N SER A 213 -14.19 2.28 22.92
CA SER A 213 -15.12 1.79 23.93
C SER A 213 -15.44 2.87 24.99
N SER A 214 -14.41 3.60 25.46
CA SER A 214 -14.57 4.73 26.37
C SER A 214 -15.37 5.87 25.73
N LEU A 215 -15.12 6.15 24.45
CA LEU A 215 -15.82 7.17 23.67
C LEU A 215 -17.31 6.85 23.53
N ALA A 216 -17.68 5.58 23.27
CA ALA A 216 -19.08 5.16 23.18
C ALA A 216 -19.86 5.53 24.45
N VAL A 217 -19.31 5.24 25.63
CA VAL A 217 -19.90 5.60 26.91
C VAL A 217 -20.05 7.11 27.09
N LEU A 218 -19.02 7.89 26.72
CA LEU A 218 -19.05 9.35 26.85
C LEU A 218 -20.07 10.01 25.91
N ILE A 219 -20.25 9.44 24.71
CA ILE A 219 -21.26 9.92 23.76
C ILE A 219 -22.67 9.63 24.29
N GLU A 220 -22.91 8.43 24.82
CA GLU A 220 -24.18 8.04 25.41
C GLU A 220 -24.57 8.96 26.60
N GLN A 221 -23.57 9.34 27.39
CA GLN A 221 -23.74 10.29 28.52
C GLN A 221 -23.76 11.76 28.07
N GLN A 222 -23.71 12.07 26.79
CA GLN A 222 -23.61 13.43 26.25
C GLN A 222 -22.48 14.27 26.88
N SER A 223 -21.39 13.60 27.26
CA SER A 223 -20.28 14.24 27.97
C SER A 223 -19.46 15.14 27.02
N ILE A 224 -19.11 16.34 27.49
CA ILE A 224 -18.24 17.28 26.77
C ILE A 224 -16.83 16.69 26.49
N LEU A 225 -16.43 15.66 27.24
CA LEU A 225 -15.14 14.98 27.07
C LEU A 225 -15.08 14.09 25.81
N SER A 226 -16.21 13.83 25.15
CA SER A 226 -16.25 13.03 23.91
C SER A 226 -15.42 13.67 22.80
N LEU A 227 -15.51 14.99 22.58
CA LEU A 227 -14.78 15.68 21.51
C LEU A 227 -13.26 15.65 21.70
N PRO A 228 -12.67 16.00 22.86
CA PRO A 228 -11.23 15.85 23.10
C PRO A 228 -10.74 14.42 22.89
N LEU A 229 -11.52 13.41 23.28
CA LEU A 229 -11.14 12.01 23.11
C LEU A 229 -11.14 11.58 21.63
N VAL A 230 -12.11 12.05 20.84
CA VAL A 230 -12.12 11.85 19.37
C VAL A 230 -10.87 12.45 18.73
N LEU A 231 -10.55 13.70 19.06
CA LEU A 231 -9.36 14.37 18.51
C LEU A 231 -8.05 13.69 18.92
N PHE A 232 -7.97 13.22 20.16
CA PHE A 232 -6.82 12.45 20.63
C PHE A 232 -6.67 11.13 19.87
N ASN A 233 -7.76 10.37 19.68
CA ASN A 233 -7.75 9.13 18.91
C ASN A 233 -7.33 9.39 17.44
N LEU A 234 -7.87 10.44 16.82
CA LEU A 234 -7.48 10.85 15.47
C LEU A 234 -5.98 11.18 15.38
N GLY A 235 -5.48 11.99 16.30
CA GLY A 235 -4.06 12.34 16.39
C GLY A 235 -3.17 11.11 16.58
N LEU A 236 -3.56 10.20 17.46
CA LEU A 236 -2.87 8.93 17.66
C LEU A 236 -2.76 8.11 16.36
N ASN A 237 -3.88 7.96 15.64
CA ASN A 237 -3.90 7.24 14.37
C ASN A 237 -3.02 7.92 13.31
N PHE A 238 -2.97 9.25 13.26
CA PHE A 238 -2.07 9.99 12.37
C PHE A 238 -0.61 9.76 12.72
N VAL A 239 -0.25 9.75 13.99
CA VAL A 239 1.13 9.46 14.44
C VAL A 239 1.53 8.04 14.09
N LEU A 240 0.70 7.04 14.38
CA LEU A 240 0.96 5.64 14.05
C LEU A 240 1.10 5.44 12.54
N GLY A 241 0.20 6.04 11.76
CA GLY A 241 0.28 6.03 10.30
C GLY A 241 1.54 6.71 9.78
N ALA A 242 1.95 7.84 10.38
CA ALA A 242 3.16 8.55 9.99
C ALA A 242 4.46 7.80 10.33
N ILE A 243 4.43 6.87 11.28
CA ILE A 243 5.54 5.96 11.54
C ILE A 243 5.58 4.85 10.47
N GLN A 244 4.43 4.30 10.10
CA GLN A 244 4.35 3.16 9.17
C GLN A 244 4.52 3.55 7.70
N LEU A 245 3.91 4.64 7.27
CA LEU A 245 3.86 5.07 5.87
C LEU A 245 5.25 5.18 5.22
N PRO A 246 6.27 5.83 5.85
CA PRO A 246 7.58 5.95 5.24
C PRO A 246 8.29 4.62 5.02
N PHE A 247 8.13 3.66 5.92
CA PHE A 247 8.67 2.32 5.74
C PHE A 247 8.03 1.61 4.55
N THR A 248 6.70 1.67 4.46
CA THR A 248 5.98 1.08 3.32
C THR A 248 6.41 1.71 1.99
N GLN A 249 6.55 3.03 1.95
CA GLN A 249 7.02 3.75 0.76
C GLN A 249 8.48 3.43 0.41
N ALA A 250 9.33 3.22 1.42
CA ALA A 250 10.69 2.76 1.20
C ALA A 250 10.72 1.35 0.58
N VAL A 251 9.90 0.42 1.09
CA VAL A 251 9.78 -0.93 0.50
C VAL A 251 9.34 -0.85 -0.97
N LYS A 252 8.33 -0.03 -1.29
CA LYS A 252 7.85 0.16 -2.67
C LYS A 252 8.94 0.73 -3.59
N ALA A 253 9.73 1.69 -3.11
CA ALA A 253 10.84 2.27 -3.87
C ALA A 253 11.94 1.23 -4.17
N VAL A 254 12.31 0.41 -3.17
CA VAL A 254 13.32 -0.65 -3.35
C VAL A 254 12.79 -1.76 -4.27
N VAL A 255 11.51 -2.15 -4.14
CA VAL A 255 10.86 -3.10 -5.07
C VAL A 255 10.86 -2.55 -6.49
N TYR A 256 10.51 -1.29 -6.69
CA TYR A 256 10.52 -0.65 -8.00
C TYR A 256 11.94 -0.65 -8.62
N TYR A 257 12.96 -0.32 -7.82
CA TYR A 257 14.36 -0.40 -8.24
C TYR A 257 14.75 -1.83 -8.66
N ASP A 258 14.44 -2.86 -7.85
CA ASP A 258 14.74 -4.27 -8.14
C ASP A 258 14.04 -4.73 -9.44
N LEU A 259 12.78 -4.36 -9.65
CA LEU A 259 12.02 -4.71 -10.85
C LEU A 259 12.59 -4.05 -12.11
N ARG A 260 12.99 -2.79 -12.04
CA ARG A 260 13.65 -2.09 -13.16
C ARG A 260 15.01 -2.68 -13.47
N THR A 261 15.78 -3.02 -12.44
CA THR A 261 17.08 -3.69 -12.61
C THR A 261 16.93 -5.01 -13.34
N ARG A 262 15.90 -5.80 -12.99
CA ARG A 262 15.65 -7.12 -13.61
C ARG A 262 15.10 -7.03 -15.04
N LYS A 263 14.26 -6.05 -15.32
CA LYS A 263 13.55 -5.96 -16.61
C LYS A 263 14.22 -5.03 -17.62
N GLU A 264 14.85 -3.98 -17.13
CA GLU A 264 15.37 -2.89 -17.96
C GLU A 264 16.88 -2.75 -17.87
N GLY A 265 17.56 -3.60 -17.10
CA GLY A 265 19.01 -3.51 -16.94
C GLY A 265 19.50 -2.22 -16.29
N LEU A 266 18.65 -1.56 -15.48
CA LEU A 266 18.98 -0.28 -14.85
C LEU A 266 20.32 -0.29 -14.11
N GLY A 267 20.68 -1.42 -13.49
CA GLY A 267 21.96 -1.59 -12.80
C GLY A 267 23.19 -1.50 -13.72
N LEU A 268 23.07 -1.95 -14.96
CA LEU A 268 24.15 -1.84 -15.97
C LEU A 268 24.33 -0.37 -16.39
N ASN A 269 23.24 0.31 -16.70
CA ASN A 269 23.25 1.72 -17.12
C ASN A 269 23.81 2.67 -16.05
N LEU A 270 23.60 2.36 -14.75
CA LEU A 270 24.16 3.14 -13.65
C LEU A 270 25.67 2.88 -13.49
N ARG A 271 26.13 1.67 -13.77
CA ARG A 271 27.56 1.31 -13.73
C ARG A 271 28.34 2.04 -14.81
N ASP A 272 27.80 2.10 -16.02
CA ASP A 272 28.45 2.74 -17.17
C ASP A 272 28.55 4.28 -17.05
N ARG A 273 27.72 4.90 -16.21
CA ARG A 273 27.79 6.35 -15.90
C ARG A 273 28.82 6.71 -14.84
N ASN A 274 29.32 5.74 -14.09
CA ASN A 274 30.30 5.94 -13.02
C ASN A 274 31.73 5.53 -13.44
N ILE A 275 31.95 5.22 -14.72
CA ILE A 275 33.25 5.03 -15.37
C ILE A 275 33.53 6.25 -16.25
#